data_2c898bf2dbb153eda7a45e39e8f067dc
#
_entry.id   2c898bf2dbb153eda7a45e39e8f067dc
#
_cell.length_a   1.000
_cell.length_b   1.000
_cell.length_c   1.000
_cell.angle_alpha   90.00
_cell.angle_beta   90.00
_cell.angle_gamma   90.00
#
_symmetry.space_group_name_H-M   'P 1'
#
loop_
_entity.id
_entity.type
_entity.pdbx_description
1 polymer ?
#
loop_
_entity_poly.entity_id
_entity_poly.type
_entity_poly.pdbx_seq_one_letter_code
_entity_poly.pdbx_strand_id
1 'polypeptide(L)'
;YEMTSSLVGSEMCIRDSNHTFISEDGGYKLSLTKDFIALSTMRYTHWEDFAARLDEPLGQFIKIYRPNCFDRVGLRFVNAISREQLGLTGRRWNDLLQPPYLGILDEDGVDEASVAKCSVDVERKLDALAALKLHAGPGFVQRNIRSGNQVQQVQEKEVRFIFDQDVYSTGKVKVAAVAETLNALHAHSDSVFSDAITTVLHDAMEPEYL
;
A
#
# COMPACT_ATOMS: atom_id res chain seq x y z
N TYR A 1 -14.21 -2.65 21.61
CA TYR A 1 -13.24 -1.58 21.27
C TYR A 1 -12.37 -1.33 22.49
N GLU A 2 -11.17 -1.92 22.54
CA GLU A 2 -10.19 -1.57 23.56
C GLU A 2 -9.36 -0.38 23.08
N MET A 3 -9.52 0.76 23.75
CA MET A 3 -8.66 1.94 23.61
C MET A 3 -7.40 1.70 24.46
N THR A 4 -6.29 1.36 23.84
CA THR A 4 -5.00 1.42 24.53
C THR A 4 -4.45 2.85 24.46
N SER A 5 -4.73 3.66 25.49
CA SER A 5 -4.01 4.90 25.72
C SER A 5 -2.82 4.63 26.64
N SER A 6 -1.61 4.82 26.16
CA SER A 6 -0.43 4.82 27.00
C SER A 6 -0.27 6.20 27.63
N LEU A 7 -0.64 6.33 28.90
CA LEU A 7 -0.35 7.49 29.72
C LEU A 7 0.99 7.28 30.43
N VAL A 8 2.03 7.92 29.98
CA VAL A 8 3.25 8.16 30.78
C VAL A 8 3.32 9.65 31.10
N GLY A 9 3.27 9.94 32.40
CA GLY A 9 3.24 11.31 32.91
C GLY A 9 4.58 12.01 32.76
N SER A 10 4.53 13.13 32.08
CA SER A 10 5.28 14.37 32.27
C SER A 10 4.55 15.41 31.42
N GLU A 11 4.52 16.67 31.86
CA GLU A 11 3.87 17.78 31.18
C GLU A 11 4.20 17.78 29.69
N MET A 12 3.39 17.10 28.89
CA MET A 12 3.53 17.06 27.47
C MET A 12 2.44 17.86 26.82
N CYS A 13 2.86 18.85 26.08
CA CYS A 13 2.04 19.52 25.09
C CYS A 13 1.21 18.47 24.35
N ILE A 14 -0.12 18.61 24.40
CA ILE A 14 -1.12 17.81 23.68
C ILE A 14 -0.94 18.02 22.15
N ARG A 15 0.26 17.76 21.61
CA ARG A 15 0.55 18.06 20.20
C ARG A 15 0.57 16.85 19.28
N ASP A 16 0.67 15.64 19.81
CA ASP A 16 0.84 14.44 18.95
C ASP A 16 0.00 13.25 19.43
N SER A 17 -1.32 13.44 19.57
CA SER A 17 -2.19 12.31 19.82
C SER A 17 -2.36 11.51 18.52
N ASN A 18 -1.68 10.38 18.46
CA ASN A 18 -1.88 9.37 17.42
C ASN A 18 -2.79 8.28 17.98
N HIS A 19 -4.01 8.18 17.49
CA HIS A 19 -4.96 7.16 17.89
C HIS A 19 -4.98 6.05 16.85
N THR A 20 -4.80 4.82 17.31
CA THR A 20 -4.85 3.64 16.46
C THR A 20 -5.96 2.73 16.95
N PHE A 21 -6.88 2.38 16.05
CA PHE A 21 -7.95 1.43 16.27
C PHE A 21 -7.71 0.20 15.42
N ILE A 22 -7.88 -0.98 16.00
CA ILE A 22 -7.70 -2.25 15.30
C ILE A 22 -9.01 -3.00 15.38
N SER A 23 -9.47 -3.60 14.25
CA SER A 23 -10.65 -4.45 14.25
C SER A 23 -10.46 -5.68 15.14
N GLU A 24 -11.56 -6.27 15.65
CA GLU A 24 -11.51 -7.43 16.53
C GLU A 24 -10.73 -8.60 15.93
N ASP A 25 -10.86 -8.82 14.63
CA ASP A 25 -10.13 -9.85 13.87
C ASP A 25 -8.68 -9.47 13.51
N GLY A 26 -8.25 -8.26 13.88
CA GLY A 26 -6.93 -7.71 13.57
C GLY A 26 -6.69 -7.44 12.08
N GLY A 27 -7.72 -7.55 11.24
CA GLY A 27 -7.61 -7.41 9.79
C GLY A 27 -7.46 -5.98 9.31
N TYR A 28 -8.05 -5.02 10.02
CA TYR A 28 -8.06 -3.61 9.67
C TYR A 28 -7.49 -2.74 10.78
N LYS A 29 -6.82 -1.67 10.37
CA LYS A 29 -6.26 -0.66 11.26
C LYS A 29 -6.68 0.71 10.79
N LEU A 30 -7.35 1.48 11.67
CA LEU A 30 -7.65 2.89 11.47
C LEU A 30 -6.65 3.74 12.27
N SER A 31 -5.97 4.64 11.62
CA SER A 31 -5.07 5.61 12.25
C SER A 31 -5.64 7.01 12.13
N LEU A 32 -5.73 7.71 13.27
CA LEU A 32 -6.21 9.07 13.35
C LEU A 32 -5.16 9.92 14.05
N THR A 33 -4.70 10.95 13.37
CA THR A 33 -3.79 11.97 13.91
C THR A 33 -4.41 13.34 13.75
N LYS A 34 -3.70 14.38 14.19
CA LYS A 34 -4.11 15.76 13.92
C LYS A 34 -4.11 16.12 12.42
N ASP A 35 -3.33 15.40 11.62
CA ASP A 35 -3.08 15.74 10.22
C ASP A 35 -3.78 14.79 9.22
N PHE A 36 -4.15 13.57 9.63
CA PHE A 36 -4.77 12.61 8.71
C PHE A 36 -5.67 11.57 9.40
N ILE A 37 -6.54 10.98 8.61
CA ILE A 37 -7.24 9.71 8.87
C ILE A 37 -6.80 8.71 7.80
N ALA A 38 -6.44 7.48 8.20
CA ALA A 38 -6.05 6.43 7.28
C ALA A 38 -6.57 5.08 7.72
N LEU A 39 -7.19 4.36 6.78
CA LEU A 39 -7.55 2.95 6.91
C LEU A 39 -6.48 2.09 6.23
N SER A 40 -6.06 1.01 6.84
CA SER A 40 -5.13 0.06 6.26
C SER A 40 -5.51 -1.39 6.57
N THR A 41 -5.14 -2.29 5.67
CA THR A 41 -5.33 -3.73 5.83
C THR A 41 -4.16 -4.50 5.24
N MET A 42 -3.88 -5.68 5.82
CA MET A 42 -2.99 -6.70 5.23
C MET A 42 -3.80 -7.85 4.60
N ARG A 43 -5.14 -7.73 4.58
CA ARG A 43 -6.08 -8.72 4.04
C ARG A 43 -6.98 -8.06 2.99
N TYR A 44 -6.34 -7.35 2.06
CA TYR A 44 -7.06 -6.74 0.95
C TYR A 44 -7.61 -7.83 0.03
N THR A 45 -8.88 -7.72 -0.34
CA THR A 45 -9.56 -8.60 -1.32
C THR A 45 -10.05 -7.79 -2.51
N HIS A 46 -11.02 -6.90 -2.30
CA HIS A 46 -11.64 -6.10 -3.35
C HIS A 46 -11.73 -4.64 -2.93
N TRP A 47 -11.76 -3.77 -3.91
CA TRP A 47 -11.86 -2.32 -3.70
C TRP A 47 -13.16 -1.94 -2.98
N GLU A 48 -14.28 -2.51 -3.40
CA GLU A 48 -15.60 -2.21 -2.86
C GLU A 48 -15.67 -2.51 -1.37
N ASP A 49 -15.13 -3.64 -0.93
CA ASP A 49 -15.08 -4.04 0.48
C ASP A 49 -14.21 -3.09 1.30
N PHE A 50 -13.06 -2.70 0.75
CA PHE A 50 -12.15 -1.76 1.40
C PHE A 50 -12.77 -0.37 1.50
N ALA A 51 -13.36 0.14 0.41
CA ALA A 51 -14.01 1.45 0.35
C ALA A 51 -15.20 1.52 1.32
N ALA A 52 -16.06 0.48 1.33
CA ALA A 52 -17.20 0.40 2.24
C ALA A 52 -16.79 0.46 3.72
N ARG A 53 -15.63 -0.12 4.08
CA ARG A 53 -15.12 -0.06 5.46
C ARG A 53 -14.57 1.32 5.85
N LEU A 54 -14.22 2.15 4.87
CA LEU A 54 -13.79 3.53 5.11
C LEU A 54 -14.98 4.48 5.31
N ASP A 55 -16.15 4.17 4.75
CA ASP A 55 -17.31 5.08 4.71
C ASP A 55 -17.76 5.54 6.11
N GLU A 56 -17.94 4.62 7.05
CA GLU A 56 -18.38 4.97 8.39
C GLU A 56 -17.34 5.78 9.17
N PRO A 57 -16.06 5.35 9.28
CA PRO A 57 -15.03 6.14 9.96
C PRO A 57 -14.83 7.52 9.34
N LEU A 58 -14.83 7.62 8.01
CA LEU A 58 -14.71 8.88 7.31
C LEU A 58 -15.93 9.77 7.54
N GLY A 59 -17.14 9.20 7.50
CA GLY A 59 -18.38 9.91 7.77
C GLY A 59 -18.41 10.49 9.21
N GLN A 60 -18.00 9.73 10.20
CA GLN A 60 -17.88 10.21 11.59
C GLN A 60 -16.80 11.29 11.73
N PHE A 61 -15.65 11.11 11.08
CA PHE A 61 -14.60 12.13 11.04
C PHE A 61 -15.14 13.45 10.47
N ILE A 62 -15.79 13.42 9.32
CA ILE A 62 -16.40 14.60 8.68
C ILE A 62 -17.44 15.27 9.57
N LYS A 63 -18.29 14.48 10.24
CA LYS A 63 -19.34 14.97 11.14
C LYS A 63 -18.76 15.69 12.36
N ILE A 64 -17.67 15.17 12.92
CA ILE A 64 -17.03 15.71 14.13
C ILE A 64 -16.19 16.93 13.82
N TYR A 65 -15.28 16.81 12.84
CA TYR A 65 -14.27 17.83 12.55
C TYR A 65 -14.73 18.87 11.53
N ARG A 66 -15.74 18.57 10.72
CA ARG A 66 -16.34 19.45 9.70
C ARG A 66 -15.28 20.10 8.79
N PRO A 67 -14.35 19.34 8.21
CA PRO A 67 -13.36 19.90 7.30
C PRO A 67 -14.05 20.44 6.04
N ASN A 68 -13.54 21.54 5.48
CA ASN A 68 -14.02 22.05 4.20
C ASN A 68 -13.47 21.25 3.02
N CYS A 69 -12.22 20.78 3.16
CA CYS A 69 -11.49 20.00 2.16
C CYS A 69 -10.40 19.19 2.83
N PHE A 70 -9.86 18.23 2.09
CA PHE A 70 -8.62 17.52 2.40
C PHE A 70 -7.51 18.08 1.51
N ASP A 71 -6.34 18.33 2.07
CA ASP A 71 -5.17 18.79 1.32
C ASP A 71 -4.63 17.69 0.40
N ARG A 72 -4.80 16.42 0.81
CA ARG A 72 -4.40 15.23 0.05
C ARG A 72 -5.36 14.08 0.33
N VAL A 73 -5.77 13.40 -0.73
CA VAL A 73 -6.41 12.09 -0.71
C VAL A 73 -5.46 11.12 -1.43
N GLY A 74 -5.24 9.95 -0.91
CA GLY A 74 -4.31 8.99 -1.52
C GLY A 74 -4.65 7.54 -1.21
N LEU A 75 -4.26 6.66 -2.13
CA LEU A 75 -4.31 5.21 -2.02
C LEU A 75 -2.90 4.65 -2.19
N ARG A 76 -2.50 3.74 -1.30
CA ARG A 76 -1.23 3.05 -1.39
C ARG A 76 -1.44 1.54 -1.40
N PHE A 77 -0.92 0.90 -2.42
CA PHE A 77 -0.87 -0.55 -2.54
C PHE A 77 0.57 -1.02 -2.52
N VAL A 78 0.84 -2.04 -1.70
CA VAL A 78 2.16 -2.68 -1.61
C VAL A 78 2.00 -4.13 -2.02
N ASN A 79 2.37 -4.44 -3.26
CA ASN A 79 2.38 -5.80 -3.77
C ASN A 79 3.75 -6.42 -3.52
N ALA A 80 3.79 -7.54 -2.79
CA ALA A 80 5.00 -8.31 -2.54
C ALA A 80 4.92 -9.63 -3.33
N ILE A 81 5.34 -9.58 -4.58
CA ILE A 81 5.23 -10.68 -5.55
C ILE A 81 6.19 -11.80 -5.17
N SER A 82 5.65 -12.96 -4.87
CA SER A 82 6.38 -14.17 -4.49
C SER A 82 6.40 -15.17 -5.63
N ARG A 83 7.58 -15.48 -6.16
CA ARG A 83 7.73 -16.52 -7.19
C ARG A 83 7.40 -17.92 -6.65
N GLU A 84 7.70 -18.17 -5.35
CA GLU A 84 7.38 -19.46 -4.73
C GLU A 84 5.86 -19.66 -4.61
N GLN A 85 5.13 -18.67 -4.11
CA GLN A 85 3.68 -18.75 -3.92
C GLN A 85 2.90 -18.87 -5.24
N LEU A 86 3.43 -18.24 -6.30
CA LEU A 86 2.80 -18.24 -7.62
C LEU A 86 3.26 -19.40 -8.53
N GLY A 87 4.09 -20.32 -8.03
CA GLY A 87 4.61 -21.44 -8.84
C GLY A 87 5.58 -21.01 -9.94
N LEU A 88 6.17 -19.82 -9.83
CA LEU A 88 7.07 -19.21 -10.83
C LEU A 88 8.55 -19.34 -10.44
N THR A 89 8.88 -20.27 -9.55
CA THR A 89 10.27 -20.51 -9.13
C THR A 89 11.15 -20.81 -10.36
N GLY A 90 12.28 -20.09 -10.47
CA GLY A 90 13.19 -20.21 -11.61
C GLY A 90 12.89 -19.26 -12.77
N ARG A 91 11.79 -18.53 -12.77
CA ARG A 91 11.57 -17.40 -13.67
C ARG A 91 12.41 -16.20 -13.23
N ARG A 92 12.93 -15.45 -14.21
CA ARG A 92 13.59 -14.16 -13.95
C ARG A 92 12.53 -13.07 -13.74
N TRP A 93 12.94 -11.96 -13.10
CA TRP A 93 12.03 -10.84 -12.93
C TRP A 93 11.61 -10.19 -14.26
N ASN A 94 12.46 -10.23 -15.28
CA ASN A 94 12.12 -9.72 -16.62
C ASN A 94 11.14 -10.64 -17.40
N ASP A 95 10.88 -11.88 -16.95
CA ASP A 95 9.78 -12.68 -17.45
C ASP A 95 8.42 -12.23 -16.85
N LEU A 96 8.44 -11.54 -15.71
CA LEU A 96 7.27 -11.27 -14.88
C LEU A 96 6.83 -9.80 -14.91
N LEU A 97 7.78 -8.90 -15.10
CA LEU A 97 7.55 -7.45 -15.04
C LEU A 97 8.08 -6.77 -16.30
N GLN A 98 7.48 -5.64 -16.63
CA GLN A 98 7.87 -4.85 -17.78
C GLN A 98 9.19 -4.09 -17.53
N PRO A 99 10.02 -3.87 -18.56
CA PRO A 99 11.35 -3.25 -18.46
C PRO A 99 11.44 -1.96 -17.64
N PRO A 100 10.48 -1.01 -17.71
CA PRO A 100 10.59 0.24 -16.96
C PRO A 100 10.71 0.10 -15.45
N TYR A 101 10.36 -1.08 -14.89
CA TYR A 101 10.32 -1.33 -13.44
C TYR A 101 11.51 -2.19 -12.95
N LEU A 102 12.38 -2.61 -13.84
CA LEU A 102 13.42 -3.61 -13.55
C LEU A 102 14.83 -3.00 -13.39
N GLY A 103 15.09 -1.81 -13.98
CA GLY A 103 16.43 -1.26 -13.98
C GLY A 103 17.44 -2.24 -14.58
N ILE A 104 18.54 -2.50 -13.87
CA ILE A 104 19.60 -3.42 -14.33
C ILE A 104 19.15 -4.89 -14.47
N LEU A 105 18.03 -5.27 -13.84
CA LEU A 105 17.51 -6.65 -13.90
C LEU A 105 16.88 -7.00 -15.25
N ASP A 106 16.64 -6.01 -16.10
CA ASP A 106 16.18 -6.21 -17.48
C ASP A 106 17.32 -6.57 -18.45
N GLU A 107 18.56 -6.30 -18.07
CA GLU A 107 19.72 -6.52 -18.94
C GLU A 107 20.00 -8.02 -19.14
N ASP A 108 20.19 -8.40 -20.42
CA ASP A 108 20.64 -9.74 -20.77
C ASP A 108 22.04 -10.02 -20.20
N GLY A 109 22.19 -11.18 -19.55
CA GLY A 109 23.45 -11.59 -18.96
C GLY A 109 23.73 -11.09 -17.54
N VAL A 110 22.84 -10.29 -16.97
CA VAL A 110 22.88 -9.97 -15.54
C VAL A 110 22.30 -11.13 -14.73
N ASP A 111 23.12 -11.72 -13.87
CA ASP A 111 22.64 -12.69 -12.88
C ASP A 111 21.97 -11.97 -11.71
N GLU A 112 20.68 -12.19 -11.53
CA GLU A 112 19.89 -11.59 -10.44
C GLU A 112 20.52 -11.84 -9.07
N ALA A 113 21.16 -13.00 -8.86
CA ALA A 113 21.81 -13.36 -7.59
C ALA A 113 23.06 -12.50 -7.32
N SER A 114 23.66 -11.92 -8.34
CA SER A 114 24.80 -11.01 -8.22
C SER A 114 24.42 -9.58 -7.84
N VAL A 115 23.13 -9.23 -7.97
CA VAL A 115 22.63 -7.88 -7.72
C VAL A 115 22.25 -7.72 -6.25
N ALA A 116 23.11 -7.06 -5.47
CA ALA A 116 22.88 -6.85 -4.05
C ALA A 116 21.70 -5.90 -3.75
N LYS A 117 21.46 -4.93 -4.63
CA LYS A 117 20.34 -3.99 -4.52
C LYS A 117 20.01 -3.40 -5.88
N CYS A 118 18.74 -3.42 -6.21
CA CYS A 118 18.18 -2.70 -7.36
C CYS A 118 16.83 -2.16 -6.98
N SER A 119 16.57 -0.88 -7.25
CA SER A 119 15.25 -0.30 -7.14
C SER A 119 15.04 0.78 -8.19
N VAL A 120 13.81 0.92 -8.62
CA VAL A 120 13.33 2.00 -9.49
C VAL A 120 12.37 2.84 -8.69
N ASP A 121 12.72 4.12 -8.53
CA ASP A 121 11.91 5.09 -7.80
C ASP A 121 11.40 6.14 -8.78
N VAL A 122 10.09 6.30 -8.88
CA VAL A 122 9.43 7.20 -9.82
C VAL A 122 8.44 8.09 -9.08
N GLU A 123 8.45 9.38 -9.38
CA GLU A 123 7.37 10.29 -9.04
C GLU A 123 6.90 10.98 -10.32
N ARG A 124 5.64 10.78 -10.72
CA ARG A 124 5.09 11.36 -11.94
C ARG A 124 3.65 11.76 -11.79
N LYS A 125 3.21 12.74 -12.56
CA LYS A 125 1.79 13.04 -12.75
C LYS A 125 1.17 11.97 -13.65
N LEU A 126 -0.01 11.48 -13.25
CA LEU A 126 -0.83 10.58 -14.07
C LEU A 126 -1.76 11.39 -14.97
N ASP A 127 -2.37 12.43 -14.38
CA ASP A 127 -3.20 13.40 -15.09
C ASP A 127 -3.14 14.79 -14.40
N ALA A 128 -4.13 15.64 -14.64
CA ALA A 128 -4.22 16.97 -14.03
C ALA A 128 -4.49 16.93 -12.51
N LEU A 129 -5.11 15.85 -11.99
CA LEU A 129 -5.61 15.73 -10.63
C LEU A 129 -4.90 14.66 -9.81
N ALA A 130 -4.15 13.75 -10.45
CA ALA A 130 -3.52 12.61 -9.82
C ALA A 130 -2.01 12.53 -10.10
N ALA A 131 -1.27 12.07 -9.11
CA ALA A 131 0.15 11.75 -9.20
C ALA A 131 0.45 10.39 -8.55
N LEU A 132 1.56 9.81 -8.95
CA LEU A 132 2.07 8.51 -8.49
C LEU A 132 3.45 8.69 -7.89
N LYS A 133 3.66 8.09 -6.72
CA LYS A 133 4.97 7.68 -6.21
C LYS A 133 5.06 6.17 -6.28
N LEU A 134 6.08 5.68 -6.93
CA LEU A 134 6.33 4.26 -7.11
C LEU A 134 7.73 3.92 -6.61
N HIS A 135 7.83 2.84 -5.85
CA HIS A 135 9.07 2.14 -5.53
C HIS A 135 8.93 0.69 -6.02
N ALA A 136 9.81 0.26 -6.90
CA ALA A 136 9.79 -1.08 -7.47
C ALA A 136 11.16 -1.73 -7.39
N GLY A 137 11.25 -2.98 -6.92
CA GLY A 137 12.52 -3.71 -6.86
C GLY A 137 12.48 -4.93 -5.95
N PRO A 138 13.49 -5.82 -6.07
CA PRO A 138 13.63 -6.98 -5.19
C PRO A 138 13.87 -6.56 -3.74
N GLY A 139 13.22 -7.27 -2.82
CA GLY A 139 13.34 -7.00 -1.40
C GLY A 139 12.90 -8.20 -0.54
N PHE A 140 13.20 -8.11 0.75
CA PHE A 140 12.76 -9.09 1.73
C PHE A 140 11.55 -8.56 2.51
N VAL A 141 10.58 -9.43 2.73
CA VAL A 141 9.45 -9.13 3.60
C VAL A 141 9.80 -9.48 5.04
N GLN A 142 9.50 -8.57 5.96
CA GLN A 142 9.61 -8.82 7.39
C GLN A 142 8.23 -9.12 7.97
N ARG A 143 8.13 -10.22 8.71
CA ARG A 143 6.92 -10.57 9.45
C ARG A 143 7.14 -10.42 10.95
N ASN A 144 6.15 -9.84 11.62
CA ASN A 144 6.10 -9.82 13.06
C ASN A 144 5.43 -11.12 13.55
N ILE A 145 6.19 -11.99 14.20
CA ILE A 145 5.67 -13.20 14.82
C ILE A 145 5.48 -12.91 16.31
N ARG A 146 4.25 -13.08 16.80
CA ARG A 146 3.97 -13.04 18.23
C ARG A 146 4.22 -14.41 18.86
N SER A 147 5.12 -14.47 19.84
CA SER A 147 5.32 -15.63 20.71
C SER A 147 5.06 -15.18 22.15
N GLY A 148 3.86 -15.47 22.67
CA GLY A 148 3.40 -14.93 23.96
C GLY A 148 3.34 -13.39 23.95
N ASN A 149 4.00 -12.75 24.91
CA ASN A 149 4.07 -11.27 25.03
C ASN A 149 5.20 -10.62 24.20
N GLN A 150 5.98 -11.41 23.46
CA GLN A 150 7.09 -10.89 22.64
C GLN A 150 6.72 -10.86 21.17
N VAL A 151 7.04 -9.74 20.51
CA VAL A 151 6.96 -9.60 19.05
C VAL A 151 8.38 -9.75 18.51
N GLN A 152 8.62 -10.79 17.72
CA GLN A 152 9.88 -10.98 17.01
C GLN A 152 9.68 -10.65 15.53
N GLN A 153 10.59 -9.87 14.99
CA GLN A 153 10.66 -9.64 13.54
C GLN A 153 11.46 -10.78 12.92
N VAL A 154 10.81 -11.50 12.01
CA VAL A 154 11.45 -12.55 11.22
C VAL A 154 11.46 -12.11 9.76
N GLN A 155 12.65 -12.06 9.18
CA GLN A 155 12.82 -11.81 7.75
C GLN A 155 12.54 -13.11 6.98
N GLU A 156 11.71 -13.03 5.96
CA GLU A 156 11.50 -14.16 5.06
C GLU A 156 12.78 -14.43 4.24
N LYS A 157 13.00 -15.69 3.90
CA LYS A 157 14.19 -16.09 3.14
C LYS A 157 14.03 -15.79 1.63
N GLU A 158 12.79 -15.76 1.15
CA GLU A 158 12.50 -15.49 -0.25
C GLU A 158 12.71 -14.02 -0.57
N VAL A 159 13.40 -13.74 -1.66
CA VAL A 159 13.43 -12.42 -2.28
C VAL A 159 12.16 -12.24 -3.09
N ARG A 160 11.31 -11.30 -2.69
CA ARG A 160 10.11 -10.92 -3.41
C ARG A 160 10.34 -9.67 -4.24
N PHE A 161 9.56 -9.46 -5.27
CA PHE A 161 9.53 -8.17 -5.93
C PHE A 161 8.50 -7.27 -5.25
N ILE A 162 8.97 -6.18 -4.69
CA ILE A 162 8.12 -5.18 -4.03
C ILE A 162 7.70 -4.16 -5.07
N PHE A 163 6.39 -4.01 -5.24
CA PHE A 163 5.79 -2.99 -6.08
C PHE A 163 4.88 -2.13 -5.21
N ASP A 164 5.44 -1.02 -4.72
CA ASP A 164 4.82 -0.10 -3.77
C ASP A 164 4.40 1.17 -4.51
N GLN A 165 3.09 1.33 -4.69
CA GLN A 165 2.51 2.44 -5.42
C GLN A 165 1.62 3.27 -4.48
N ASP A 166 1.90 4.58 -4.43
CA ASP A 166 1.12 5.59 -3.72
C ASP A 166 0.54 6.56 -4.75
N VAL A 167 -0.74 6.40 -5.06
CA VAL A 167 -1.48 7.27 -5.99
C VAL A 167 -2.26 8.29 -5.19
N TYR A 168 -2.11 9.58 -5.53
CA TYR A 168 -2.66 10.64 -4.70
C TYR A 168 -3.10 11.86 -5.51
N SER A 169 -4.01 12.64 -4.91
CA SER A 169 -4.50 13.91 -5.48
C SER A 169 -3.42 14.99 -5.47
N THR A 170 -3.27 15.71 -6.58
CA THR A 170 -2.29 16.82 -6.72
C THR A 170 -2.77 18.14 -6.13
N GLY A 171 -3.99 18.20 -5.61
CA GLY A 171 -4.59 19.41 -5.04
C GLY A 171 -5.61 19.11 -3.97
N LYS A 172 -6.19 20.17 -3.40
CA LYS A 172 -7.23 20.06 -2.39
C LYS A 172 -8.49 19.40 -2.93
N VAL A 173 -9.02 18.45 -2.18
CA VAL A 173 -10.24 17.71 -2.52
C VAL A 173 -11.36 18.15 -1.59
N LYS A 174 -12.47 18.62 -2.13
CA LYS A 174 -13.68 18.93 -1.34
C LYS A 174 -14.23 17.64 -0.73
N VAL A 175 -14.80 17.75 0.46
CA VAL A 175 -15.38 16.60 1.16
C VAL A 175 -16.37 15.82 0.30
N ALA A 176 -17.24 16.52 -0.45
CA ALA A 176 -18.21 15.88 -1.33
C ALA A 176 -17.61 15.12 -2.52
N ALA A 177 -16.35 15.39 -2.87
CA ALA A 177 -15.66 14.76 -4.01
C ALA A 177 -14.70 13.63 -3.57
N VAL A 178 -14.59 13.32 -2.27
CA VAL A 178 -13.60 12.34 -1.77
C VAL A 178 -13.86 10.95 -2.34
N ALA A 179 -15.10 10.47 -2.35
CA ALA A 179 -15.44 9.13 -2.86
C ALA A 179 -15.13 9.01 -4.36
N GLU A 180 -15.51 10.00 -5.16
CA GLU A 180 -15.19 10.03 -6.59
C GLU A 180 -13.67 10.08 -6.82
N THR A 181 -12.95 10.90 -6.04
CA THR A 181 -11.49 10.97 -6.10
C THR A 181 -10.86 9.62 -5.78
N LEU A 182 -11.28 8.94 -4.70
CA LEU A 182 -10.76 7.63 -4.34
C LEU A 182 -11.00 6.59 -5.44
N ASN A 183 -12.17 6.56 -6.07
CA ASN A 183 -12.44 5.68 -7.20
C ASN A 183 -11.55 5.98 -8.41
N ALA A 184 -11.30 7.25 -8.72
CA ALA A 184 -10.39 7.62 -9.80
C ALA A 184 -8.94 7.21 -9.49
N LEU A 185 -8.48 7.42 -8.24
CA LEU A 185 -7.15 6.98 -7.80
C LEU A 185 -7.00 5.46 -7.84
N HIS A 186 -8.06 4.71 -7.50
CA HIS A 186 -8.08 3.25 -7.63
C HIS A 186 -7.92 2.81 -9.08
N ALA A 187 -8.71 3.38 -10.01
CA ALA A 187 -8.60 3.07 -11.43
C ALA A 187 -7.19 3.38 -12.00
N HIS A 188 -6.56 4.47 -11.57
CA HIS A 188 -5.16 4.75 -11.91
C HIS A 188 -4.20 3.70 -11.36
N SER A 189 -4.39 3.29 -10.10
CA SER A 189 -3.56 2.26 -9.45
C SER A 189 -3.64 0.93 -10.18
N ASP A 190 -4.85 0.51 -10.56
CA ASP A 190 -5.09 -0.71 -11.34
C ASP A 190 -4.41 -0.66 -12.71
N SER A 191 -4.56 0.45 -13.43
CA SER A 191 -3.89 0.65 -14.73
C SER A 191 -2.37 0.56 -14.58
N VAL A 192 -1.79 1.24 -13.59
CA VAL A 192 -0.34 1.22 -13.36
C VAL A 192 0.17 -0.18 -13.07
N PHE A 193 -0.54 -0.96 -12.24
CA PHE A 193 -0.13 -2.33 -11.92
C PHE A 193 -0.32 -3.27 -13.10
N SER A 194 -1.44 -3.19 -13.81
CA SER A 194 -1.72 -4.01 -15.00
C SER A 194 -0.72 -3.76 -16.12
N ASP A 195 -0.31 -2.50 -16.32
CA ASP A 195 0.71 -2.13 -17.30
C ASP A 195 2.13 -2.57 -16.90
N ALA A 196 2.35 -2.80 -15.60
CA ALA A 196 3.66 -3.19 -15.07
C ALA A 196 3.96 -4.69 -15.15
N ILE A 197 2.93 -5.52 -15.20
CA ILE A 197 3.07 -6.98 -15.18
C ILE A 197 3.04 -7.56 -16.59
N THR A 198 3.66 -8.72 -16.77
CA THR A 198 3.55 -9.51 -18.01
C THR A 198 2.33 -10.43 -17.94
N THR A 199 1.94 -10.98 -19.09
CA THR A 199 0.88 -12.01 -19.15
C THR A 199 1.24 -13.24 -18.30
N VAL A 200 2.52 -13.60 -18.19
CA VAL A 200 2.98 -14.71 -17.36
C VAL A 200 2.66 -14.46 -15.87
N LEU A 201 2.92 -13.26 -15.38
CA LEU A 201 2.61 -12.93 -13.99
C LEU A 201 1.09 -12.79 -13.80
N HIS A 202 0.41 -12.11 -14.73
CA HIS A 202 -1.03 -11.93 -14.70
C HIS A 202 -1.77 -13.28 -14.58
N ASP A 203 -1.44 -14.23 -15.45
CA ASP A 203 -2.09 -15.53 -15.47
C ASP A 203 -1.79 -16.36 -14.20
N ALA A 204 -0.57 -16.23 -13.65
CA ALA A 204 -0.20 -16.91 -12.41
C ALA A 204 -0.90 -16.34 -11.16
N MET A 205 -1.39 -15.10 -11.22
CA MET A 205 -2.16 -14.48 -10.13
C MET A 205 -3.63 -14.92 -10.13
N GLU A 206 -4.08 -15.66 -11.14
CA GLU A 206 -5.46 -16.19 -11.29
C GLU A 206 -6.52 -15.12 -11.02
N PRO A 207 -6.52 -13.98 -11.75
CA PRO A 207 -7.45 -12.91 -11.48
C PRO A 207 -8.89 -13.34 -11.70
N GLU A 208 -9.76 -13.11 -10.70
CA GLU A 208 -11.21 -13.28 -10.87
C GLU A 208 -11.75 -12.06 -11.64
N TYR A 209 -12.31 -12.28 -12.81
CA TYR A 209 -13.03 -11.25 -13.57
C TYR A 209 -14.47 -11.16 -13.04
N LEU A 210 -14.80 -10.07 -12.40
CA LEU A 210 -16.16 -9.76 -11.92
C LEU A 210 -17.02 -9.17 -13.03
#